data_748f1cb7bd8e53a8cfef2ec335a77055
#
_entry.id   748f1cb7bd8e53a8cfef2ec335a77055
#
_cell.length_a   1.000
_cell.length_b   1.000
_cell.length_c   1.000
_cell.angle_alpha   90.00
_cell.angle_beta   90.00
_cell.angle_gamma   90.00
#
_symmetry.space_group_name_H-M   'P 1'
#
loop_
_entity.id
_entity.type
_entity.pdbx_description
1 polymer ?
#
loop_
_entity_poly.entity_id
_entity_poly.type
_entity_poly.pdbx_seq_one_letter_code
_entity_poly.pdbx_strand_id
1 'polypeptide(L)'
;MMDIRSDQAGAGRTAPARDGRRAGTSRNASPAAVCDRTRGAQRPAQPRRRVPDTAYAPRQTAPRPAQQPAGRPVPARRAGLHNTSPHSRQIVVLLAAVLAVLLLITGSLLLARKVIFLEREPVAPSGDDIPNQPPEPGPPVATPGSHPFADGPTGIVTFPFAADSRVIGKNSIRSARAVMVDLSAGEVVASRLADEKMYPASMTKIMTLIVAVENLSESVSLSYKVTVSSAVYGAMRLAGSSGMGLEAGEQLTVEALLYLTALQSDGIAASELARYIAGDEASFVQLMNRKASAMGLTNTHFANPTGLQDEANYSTCRDMAAILSYAMRMSLCRRILTTDSYNATCTKTTGRDAGYSFTYYVSNKFLTLLSQADKGKPDSLTMTAGKTGYAGNNSGFCLASYAVGADGHAYICVTSQATGSDGYLTCIRDHVSLYNAYTN
;
A
#
# COMPACT_ATOMS: atom_id res chain seq x y z
N MET A 1 -72.31 -0.60 6.53
CA MET A 1 -73.39 -1.58 6.75
C MET A 1 -72.71 -2.85 7.20
N MET A 2 -72.97 -3.22 8.44
CA MET A 2 -72.82 -4.52 9.13
C MET A 2 -71.45 -5.14 9.14
N ASP A 3 -70.68 -5.09 10.20
CA ASP A 3 -70.94 -5.43 11.64
C ASP A 3 -71.04 -6.95 11.90
N ILE A 4 -70.35 -7.31 13.02
CA ILE A 4 -70.56 -8.45 13.92
C ILE A 4 -69.39 -9.43 13.88
N ARG A 5 -68.43 -9.36 14.89
CA ARG A 5 -68.38 -9.99 16.23
C ARG A 5 -68.28 -11.53 16.17
N SER A 6 -67.51 -12.13 16.87
CA SER A 6 -66.93 -12.38 18.25
C SER A 6 -66.84 -13.91 18.37
N ASP A 7 -66.11 -14.58 19.13
CA ASP A 7 -65.81 -14.67 20.53
C ASP A 7 -64.75 -15.77 20.76
N GLN A 8 -63.77 -15.55 21.64
CA GLN A 8 -63.55 -16.20 22.94
C GLN A 8 -63.33 -17.74 22.91
N ALA A 9 -62.39 -18.31 23.55
CA ALA A 9 -61.81 -18.31 24.87
C ALA A 9 -61.35 -19.73 25.23
N GLY A 10 -60.40 -19.85 26.16
CA GLY A 10 -60.19 -20.99 27.02
C GLY A 10 -58.75 -21.52 27.01
N ALA A 11 -57.84 -21.13 27.86
CA ALA A 11 -57.63 -21.27 29.29
C ALA A 11 -57.28 -22.75 29.73
N GLY A 12 -56.14 -22.88 30.39
CA GLY A 12 -55.79 -24.07 31.17
C GLY A 12 -54.25 -24.24 31.30
N ARG A 13 -53.58 -23.54 32.16
CA ARG A 13 -52.97 -23.80 33.47
C ARG A 13 -52.74 -25.28 33.78
N THR A 14 -51.47 -25.68 34.06
CA THR A 14 -51.00 -26.10 35.38
C THR A 14 -49.53 -26.52 35.32
N ALA A 15 -48.72 -25.97 36.17
CA ALA A 15 -47.57 -26.60 36.80
C ALA A 15 -48.10 -27.21 38.12
N PRO A 16 -47.43 -28.10 38.88
CA PRO A 16 -46.12 -27.86 39.47
C PRO A 16 -45.23 -29.09 39.80
N ALA A 17 -44.00 -28.80 40.13
CA ALA A 17 -43.18 -29.17 41.31
C ALA A 17 -42.70 -30.60 41.62
N ARG A 18 -41.39 -30.63 41.99
CA ARG A 18 -40.70 -31.35 43.09
C ARG A 18 -40.45 -32.85 42.90
N ASP A 19 -39.38 -33.45 43.27
CA ASP A 19 -38.36 -33.33 44.32
C ASP A 19 -37.42 -34.54 44.20
N GLY A 20 -36.23 -34.48 44.75
CA GLY A 20 -35.64 -35.70 45.27
C GLY A 20 -34.18 -36.03 44.94
N ARG A 21 -33.22 -35.32 45.56
CA ARG A 21 -32.15 -35.82 46.47
C ARG A 21 -31.54 -37.23 46.20
N ARG A 22 -30.24 -37.29 46.09
CA ARG A 22 -29.10 -37.55 47.02
C ARG A 22 -27.99 -38.24 46.26
N ALA A 23 -26.80 -37.71 46.33
CA ALA A 23 -25.67 -37.90 47.27
C ALA A 23 -24.84 -39.18 46.99
N GLY A 24 -23.55 -38.96 46.79
CA GLY A 24 -22.53 -40.01 46.75
C GLY A 24 -21.16 -39.38 46.46
N THR A 25 -20.56 -38.90 47.43
CA THR A 25 -19.22 -38.80 48.02
C THR A 25 -18.18 -39.78 47.53
N SER A 26 -16.96 -39.30 47.18
CA SER A 26 -15.65 -39.67 47.71
C SER A 26 -14.58 -38.94 46.90
N ARG A 27 -13.85 -37.96 47.43
CA ARG A 27 -12.59 -38.00 48.22
C ARG A 27 -11.52 -38.92 47.63
N ASN A 28 -10.45 -38.24 47.16
CA ASN A 28 -9.05 -38.38 47.60
C ASN A 28 -8.21 -37.45 46.72
N ALA A 29 -7.62 -36.41 47.25
CA ALA A 29 -6.47 -36.32 48.13
C ALA A 29 -5.16 -36.33 47.35
N SER A 30 -4.55 -35.15 47.32
CA SER A 30 -3.11 -34.92 47.01
C SER A 30 -2.21 -35.60 48.03
N PRO A 31 -0.95 -35.76 47.72
CA PRO A 31 0.02 -35.30 48.68
C PRO A 31 1.11 -34.39 48.08
N ALA A 32 1.47 -33.39 48.90
CA ALA A 32 2.68 -32.63 48.88
C ALA A 32 3.82 -33.47 49.48
N ALA A 33 5.04 -33.27 48.95
CA ALA A 33 6.28 -33.57 49.63
C ALA A 33 7.30 -32.55 49.12
N VAL A 34 7.65 -31.57 49.90
CA VAL A 34 8.74 -31.48 50.90
C VAL A 34 10.14 -31.53 50.29
N CYS A 35 10.70 -30.39 50.34
CA CYS A 35 12.08 -29.93 50.44
C CYS A 35 13.15 -30.96 50.76
N ASP A 36 14.27 -30.98 50.06
CA ASP A 36 15.57 -31.02 50.72
C ASP A 36 16.65 -30.25 49.96
N ARG A 37 17.44 -29.52 50.75
CA ARG A 37 18.65 -28.75 50.43
C ARG A 37 19.82 -29.70 50.39
N THR A 38 20.75 -29.56 49.44
CA THR A 38 22.16 -29.37 49.78
C THR A 38 23.08 -29.30 48.53
N ARG A 39 24.04 -28.37 48.62
CA ARG A 39 25.37 -28.30 47.95
C ARG A 39 25.37 -28.03 46.43
N GLY A 40 25.79 -26.87 45.88
CA GLY A 40 27.10 -26.29 46.20
C GLY A 40 28.12 -26.73 45.13
N ALA A 41 28.17 -26.05 43.97
CA ALA A 41 29.34 -26.13 43.09
C ALA A 41 29.61 -24.74 42.51
N GLN A 42 30.69 -24.17 42.98
CA GLN A 42 31.29 -22.93 42.52
C GLN A 42 31.77 -23.09 41.07
N ARG A 43 31.40 -22.15 40.20
CA ARG A 43 32.08 -21.93 38.93
C ARG A 43 33.26 -20.97 39.14
N PRO A 44 34.45 -21.23 38.56
CA PRO A 44 35.61 -20.35 38.70
C PRO A 44 35.42 -19.09 37.82
N ALA A 45 35.82 -17.97 38.40
CA ALA A 45 35.88 -16.65 37.79
C ALA A 45 36.97 -16.62 36.70
N GLN A 46 36.62 -16.10 35.52
CA GLN A 46 37.59 -15.71 34.50
C GLN A 46 38.25 -14.37 34.84
N PRO A 47 39.55 -14.18 34.57
CA PRO A 47 40.25 -12.98 34.94
C PRO A 47 39.92 -11.81 33.99
N ARG A 48 39.60 -10.67 34.59
CA ARG A 48 39.49 -9.38 33.92
C ARG A 48 40.83 -8.95 33.36
N ARG A 49 40.92 -8.74 32.05
CA ARG A 49 42.06 -8.07 31.41
C ARG A 49 42.05 -6.60 31.84
N ARG A 50 43.11 -6.19 32.50
CA ARG A 50 43.45 -4.80 32.76
C ARG A 50 43.80 -4.10 31.44
N VAL A 51 43.21 -2.95 31.21
CA VAL A 51 43.63 -1.96 30.22
C VAL A 51 44.67 -1.08 30.87
N PRO A 52 45.81 -0.80 30.25
CA PRO A 52 46.85 0.06 30.82
C PRO A 52 46.43 1.53 30.68
N ASP A 53 46.51 2.28 31.77
CA ASP A 53 46.55 3.74 31.83
C ASP A 53 47.68 4.26 30.95
N THR A 54 47.37 5.07 29.95
CA THR A 54 48.35 5.91 29.29
C THR A 54 48.18 7.34 29.72
N ALA A 55 49.24 7.79 30.32
CA ALA A 55 49.47 9.07 30.92
C ALA A 55 49.19 10.29 30.02
N TYR A 56 48.67 11.29 30.65
CA TYR A 56 48.58 12.68 30.21
C TYR A 56 49.96 13.25 29.86
N ALA A 57 50.21 13.74 28.65
CA ALA A 57 51.35 14.57 28.29
C ALA A 57 50.88 16.00 28.03
N PRO A 58 51.63 17.04 28.48
CA PRO A 58 51.16 18.40 28.45
C PRO A 58 51.25 19.07 27.07
N ARG A 59 50.31 19.89 26.76
CA ARG A 59 50.25 20.78 25.58
C ARG A 59 51.53 21.68 25.54
N GLN A 60 52.29 21.54 24.47
CA GLN A 60 53.28 22.51 24.06
C GLN A 60 52.61 23.62 23.25
N THR A 61 52.82 24.84 23.71
CA THR A 61 52.45 26.10 23.07
C THR A 61 53.31 26.34 21.84
N ALA A 62 52.63 26.57 20.68
CA ALA A 62 53.32 26.96 19.46
C ALA A 62 53.80 28.43 19.56
N PRO A 63 54.99 28.74 19.01
CA PRO A 63 55.57 30.08 19.03
C PRO A 63 54.93 31.00 18.03
N ARG A 64 54.73 32.30 18.37
CA ARG A 64 54.30 33.41 17.55
C ARG A 64 55.27 33.60 16.37
N PRO A 65 54.80 33.88 15.15
CA PRO A 65 55.67 34.31 14.05
C PRO A 65 56.14 35.76 14.24
N ALA A 66 57.41 35.96 14.03
CA ALA A 66 58.11 37.24 14.06
C ALA A 66 57.67 38.15 12.91
N GLN A 67 57.52 39.45 13.25
CA GLN A 67 57.33 40.53 12.26
C GLN A 67 58.58 40.72 11.43
N GLN A 68 58.42 40.70 10.09
CA GLN A 68 59.45 41.13 9.15
C GLN A 68 59.21 42.58 8.69
N PRO A 69 60.27 43.33 8.42
CA PRO A 69 60.18 44.75 8.11
C PRO A 69 59.80 45.02 6.62
N ALA A 70 59.20 46.17 6.42
CA ALA A 70 58.79 46.71 5.13
C ALA A 70 59.93 46.77 4.12
N GLY A 71 59.78 46.06 3.01
CA GLY A 71 60.68 46.10 1.83
C GLY A 71 60.00 46.68 0.62
N ARG A 72 60.70 47.56 -0.04
CA ARG A 72 60.50 48.36 -1.26
C ARG A 72 59.58 47.83 -2.37
N PRO A 73 58.94 48.69 -3.17
CA PRO A 73 58.04 48.29 -4.26
C PRO A 73 58.85 47.74 -5.48
N VAL A 74 58.42 46.57 -5.95
CA VAL A 74 58.94 45.91 -7.17
C VAL A 74 57.97 46.24 -8.33
N PRO A 75 58.47 46.55 -9.54
CA PRO A 75 57.66 46.99 -10.69
C PRO A 75 56.80 45.83 -11.25
N ALA A 76 55.60 46.21 -11.70
CA ALA A 76 54.63 45.34 -12.32
C ALA A 76 55.19 44.54 -13.51
N ARG A 77 55.28 43.21 -13.37
CA ARG A 77 55.50 42.30 -14.49
C ARG A 77 54.15 42.06 -15.20
N ARG A 78 54.18 42.36 -16.51
CA ARG A 78 53.14 41.99 -17.46
C ARG A 78 52.84 40.51 -17.33
N ALA A 79 51.54 40.18 -17.23
CA ALA A 79 51.03 38.82 -17.28
C ALA A 79 51.38 38.17 -18.64
N GLY A 80 52.34 37.26 -18.62
CA GLY A 80 52.65 36.42 -19.76
C GLY A 80 51.57 35.35 -19.87
N LEU A 81 51.01 35.20 -21.05
CA LEU A 81 50.17 34.10 -21.47
C LEU A 81 50.83 32.78 -21.08
N HIS A 82 50.17 32.01 -20.19
CA HIS A 82 50.59 30.66 -19.82
C HIS A 82 50.63 29.79 -21.08
N ASN A 83 51.85 29.44 -21.48
CA ASN A 83 52.15 28.47 -22.52
C ASN A 83 51.71 27.10 -21.97
N THR A 84 50.53 26.62 -22.34
CA THR A 84 50.06 25.27 -21.99
C THR A 84 50.95 24.24 -22.68
N SER A 85 51.44 23.26 -21.91
CA SER A 85 52.31 22.20 -22.41
C SER A 85 51.63 21.44 -23.58
N PRO A 86 52.39 20.91 -24.55
CA PRO A 86 51.83 20.18 -25.68
C PRO A 86 50.93 19.02 -25.26
N HIS A 87 51.14 18.39 -24.09
CA HIS A 87 50.30 17.32 -23.54
C HIS A 87 48.92 17.84 -23.09
N SER A 88 48.80 19.04 -22.51
CA SER A 88 47.53 19.55 -22.10
C SER A 88 46.62 19.92 -23.28
N ARG A 89 47.23 20.40 -24.39
CA ARG A 89 46.46 20.64 -25.63
C ARG A 89 45.96 19.36 -26.28
N GLN A 90 46.74 18.28 -26.25
CA GLN A 90 46.31 16.95 -26.75
C GLN A 90 45.14 16.40 -25.94
N ILE A 91 45.20 16.51 -24.60
CA ILE A 91 44.10 16.06 -23.73
C ILE A 91 42.80 16.83 -23.98
N VAL A 92 42.86 18.15 -24.14
CA VAL A 92 41.68 19.00 -24.44
C VAL A 92 41.10 18.65 -25.81
N VAL A 93 41.93 18.41 -26.84
CA VAL A 93 41.46 17.99 -28.16
C VAL A 93 40.82 16.59 -28.10
N LEU A 94 41.38 15.66 -27.34
CA LEU A 94 40.82 14.32 -27.15
C LEU A 94 39.47 14.37 -26.46
N LEU A 95 39.35 15.14 -25.38
CA LEU A 95 38.07 15.35 -24.67
C LEU A 95 37.00 15.98 -25.52
N ALA A 96 37.38 16.99 -26.34
CA ALA A 96 36.46 17.61 -27.27
C ALA A 96 35.98 16.65 -28.38
N ALA A 97 36.90 15.79 -28.89
CA ALA A 97 36.53 14.75 -29.85
C ALA A 97 35.59 13.71 -29.28
N VAL A 98 35.83 13.22 -28.02
CA VAL A 98 34.94 12.29 -27.32
C VAL A 98 33.56 12.90 -27.08
N LEU A 99 33.50 14.19 -26.68
CA LEU A 99 32.23 14.87 -26.47
C LEU A 99 31.46 15.03 -27.79
N ALA A 100 32.15 15.36 -28.91
CA ALA A 100 31.53 15.45 -30.24
C ALA A 100 30.95 14.10 -30.70
N VAL A 101 31.65 12.98 -30.46
CA VAL A 101 31.17 11.62 -30.77
C VAL A 101 29.96 11.28 -29.94
N LEU A 102 29.96 11.61 -28.64
CA LEU A 102 28.80 11.37 -27.74
C LEU A 102 27.56 12.17 -28.19
N LEU A 103 27.77 13.45 -28.63
CA LEU A 103 26.67 14.27 -29.17
C LEU A 103 26.15 13.74 -30.51
N LEU A 104 27.02 13.20 -31.36
CA LEU A 104 26.59 12.56 -32.61
C LEU A 104 25.80 11.25 -32.35
N ILE A 105 26.22 10.44 -31.39
CA ILE A 105 25.51 9.21 -31.00
C ILE A 105 24.15 9.51 -30.38
N THR A 106 24.07 10.52 -29.48
CA THR A 106 22.80 10.93 -28.88
C THR A 106 21.88 11.61 -29.91
N GLY A 107 22.42 12.41 -30.81
CA GLY A 107 21.66 13.01 -31.93
C GLY A 107 21.12 11.94 -32.88
N SER A 108 21.93 10.93 -33.23
CA SER A 108 21.51 9.82 -34.09
C SER A 108 20.43 8.95 -33.43
N LEU A 109 20.54 8.72 -32.13
CA LEU A 109 19.50 8.01 -31.38
C LEU A 109 18.17 8.78 -31.28
N LEU A 110 18.22 10.09 -31.14
CA LEU A 110 17.04 10.95 -31.15
C LEU A 110 16.41 11.02 -32.56
N LEU A 111 17.24 11.07 -33.62
CA LEU A 111 16.76 11.05 -35.00
C LEU A 111 16.15 9.68 -35.35
N ALA A 112 16.79 8.59 -34.96
CA ALA A 112 16.28 7.25 -35.16
C ALA A 112 14.93 7.05 -34.42
N ARG A 113 14.78 7.60 -33.21
CA ARG A 113 13.48 7.63 -32.52
C ARG A 113 12.42 8.41 -33.28
N LYS A 114 12.78 9.54 -33.89
CA LYS A 114 11.86 10.38 -34.67
C LYS A 114 11.47 9.70 -35.99
N VAL A 115 12.40 9.02 -36.66
CA VAL A 115 12.16 8.29 -37.91
C VAL A 115 11.28 7.05 -37.63
N ILE A 116 11.52 6.30 -36.54
CA ILE A 116 10.68 5.15 -36.14
C ILE A 116 9.25 5.62 -35.78
N PHE A 117 9.06 6.86 -35.35
CA PHE A 117 7.72 7.40 -35.02
C PHE A 117 7.00 7.98 -36.25
N LEU A 118 7.73 8.34 -37.34
CA LEU A 118 7.16 8.94 -38.56
C LEU A 118 6.90 7.94 -39.67
N GLU A 119 7.49 6.73 -39.64
CA GLU A 119 7.31 5.68 -40.67
C GLU A 119 6.29 4.60 -40.30
N ARG A 120 5.49 4.75 -39.24
CA ARG A 120 4.32 3.91 -39.03
C ARG A 120 3.10 4.57 -39.66
N GLU A 121 3.03 4.59 -40.98
CA GLU A 121 1.72 4.51 -41.61
C GLU A 121 1.05 3.19 -41.20
N PRO A 122 -0.25 3.18 -40.89
CA PRO A 122 -0.94 1.94 -40.57
C PRO A 122 -0.89 1.05 -41.81
N VAL A 123 -0.09 0.00 -41.74
CA VAL A 123 -0.18 -1.13 -42.68
C VAL A 123 -1.59 -1.70 -42.56
N ALA A 124 -2.38 -1.59 -43.60
CA ALA A 124 -3.67 -2.26 -43.68
C ALA A 124 -3.46 -3.75 -43.42
N PRO A 125 -4.22 -4.38 -42.53
CA PRO A 125 -4.07 -5.79 -42.21
C PRO A 125 -4.37 -6.64 -43.44
N SER A 126 -3.44 -7.53 -43.78
CA SER A 126 -3.66 -8.59 -44.74
C SER A 126 -4.69 -9.55 -44.17
N GLY A 127 -5.73 -9.86 -44.95
CA GLY A 127 -6.95 -10.49 -44.51
C GLY A 127 -6.85 -11.98 -44.16
N ASP A 128 -6.28 -12.30 -43.01
CA ASP A 128 -6.42 -13.59 -42.31
C ASP A 128 -6.58 -13.36 -40.81
N ASP A 129 -7.19 -12.24 -40.43
CA ASP A 129 -7.44 -11.89 -39.06
C ASP A 129 -8.67 -12.61 -38.53
N ILE A 130 -8.43 -13.30 -37.40
CA ILE A 130 -9.44 -13.66 -36.41
C ILE A 130 -10.43 -12.50 -36.32
N PRO A 131 -11.74 -12.68 -36.41
CA PRO A 131 -12.71 -11.61 -36.38
C PRO A 131 -12.43 -10.75 -35.13
N ASN A 132 -12.08 -9.50 -35.40
CA ASN A 132 -12.01 -8.45 -34.41
C ASN A 132 -13.44 -8.21 -33.92
N GLN A 133 -13.91 -9.10 -33.06
CA GLN A 133 -15.15 -8.90 -32.36
C GLN A 133 -14.90 -7.67 -31.49
N PRO A 134 -15.60 -6.55 -31.69
CA PRO A 134 -15.53 -5.43 -30.76
C PRO A 134 -15.73 -6.03 -29.36
N PRO A 135 -15.01 -5.54 -28.32
CA PRO A 135 -15.24 -6.02 -26.97
C PRO A 135 -16.77 -5.96 -26.78
N GLU A 136 -17.37 -7.10 -26.42
CA GLU A 136 -18.78 -7.12 -26.09
C GLU A 136 -19.02 -5.93 -25.17
N PRO A 137 -20.06 -5.09 -25.41
CA PRO A 137 -20.34 -3.97 -24.57
C PRO A 137 -20.36 -4.51 -23.14
N GLY A 138 -19.47 -3.96 -22.29
CA GLY A 138 -19.45 -4.31 -20.88
C GLY A 138 -20.87 -4.23 -20.35
N PRO A 139 -21.23 -5.04 -19.35
CA PRO A 139 -22.58 -5.04 -18.84
C PRO A 139 -23.02 -3.61 -18.54
N PRO A 140 -24.31 -3.25 -18.75
CA PRO A 140 -24.79 -1.91 -18.56
C PRO A 140 -24.39 -1.43 -17.17
N VAL A 141 -23.79 -0.24 -17.11
CA VAL A 141 -23.42 0.41 -15.83
C VAL A 141 -24.68 0.45 -14.99
N ALA A 142 -24.65 -0.26 -13.87
CA ALA A 142 -25.80 -0.41 -13.03
C ALA A 142 -26.20 0.91 -12.39
N THR A 143 -27.51 1.11 -12.22
CA THR A 143 -28.07 2.24 -11.49
C THR A 143 -27.63 2.16 -10.03
N PRO A 144 -27.07 3.24 -9.44
CA PRO A 144 -26.67 3.22 -8.03
C PRO A 144 -27.86 2.81 -7.13
N GLY A 145 -27.69 1.77 -6.32
CA GLY A 145 -28.64 1.39 -5.29
C GLY A 145 -29.25 -0.01 -5.37
N SER A 146 -28.94 -0.83 -6.39
CA SER A 146 -29.54 -2.17 -6.55
C SER A 146 -28.53 -3.33 -6.54
N HIS A 147 -27.38 -3.17 -5.86
CA HIS A 147 -26.32 -4.19 -5.91
C HIS A 147 -26.25 -5.05 -4.65
N PRO A 148 -26.15 -6.40 -4.79
CA PRO A 148 -26.03 -7.29 -3.65
C PRO A 148 -24.71 -7.11 -2.86
N PHE A 149 -23.75 -6.37 -3.41
CA PHE A 149 -22.45 -6.09 -2.80
C PHE A 149 -22.25 -4.62 -2.42
N ALA A 150 -23.20 -3.73 -2.72
CA ALA A 150 -23.14 -2.30 -2.43
C ALA A 150 -23.75 -1.99 -1.05
N ASP A 151 -23.33 -2.71 -0.03
CA ASP A 151 -23.74 -2.52 1.36
C ASP A 151 -22.91 -1.44 2.09
N GLY A 152 -22.15 -0.65 1.33
CA GLY A 152 -21.35 0.46 1.85
C GLY A 152 -22.22 1.64 2.31
N PRO A 153 -21.67 2.53 3.17
CA PRO A 153 -22.38 3.69 3.66
C PRO A 153 -22.74 4.64 2.53
N THR A 154 -23.91 5.25 2.59
CA THR A 154 -24.30 6.33 1.68
C THR A 154 -23.91 7.67 2.29
N GLY A 155 -23.36 8.59 1.47
CA GLY A 155 -23.09 9.95 1.87
C GLY A 155 -21.64 10.25 2.26
N ILE A 156 -21.46 11.40 2.91
CA ILE A 156 -20.15 11.94 3.28
C ILE A 156 -19.49 11.08 4.35
N VAL A 157 -18.24 10.69 4.11
CA VAL A 157 -17.43 9.93 5.05
C VAL A 157 -16.21 10.77 5.41
N THR A 158 -16.31 11.51 6.51
CA THR A 158 -15.20 12.33 7.03
C THR A 158 -15.01 12.06 8.51
N PHE A 159 -13.79 12.27 8.99
CA PHE A 159 -13.46 12.13 10.38
C PHE A 159 -13.06 13.51 10.94
N PRO A 160 -13.87 14.15 11.80
CA PRO A 160 -13.45 15.34 12.54
C PRO A 160 -12.30 15.00 13.48
N PHE A 161 -11.56 16.02 13.90
CA PHE A 161 -10.57 15.84 14.96
C PHE A 161 -11.29 15.77 16.30
N ALA A 162 -10.94 14.79 17.13
CA ALA A 162 -11.38 14.74 18.52
C ALA A 162 -10.94 16.00 19.28
N ALA A 163 -11.71 16.44 20.27
CA ALA A 163 -11.39 17.63 21.05
C ALA A 163 -10.02 17.54 21.75
N ASP A 164 -9.59 16.32 22.09
CA ASP A 164 -8.31 15.98 22.70
C ASP A 164 -7.34 15.30 21.71
N SER A 165 -7.56 15.46 20.41
CA SER A 165 -6.73 14.88 19.36
C SER A 165 -5.25 15.25 19.57
N ARG A 166 -4.41 14.24 19.60
CA ARG A 166 -2.98 14.37 19.91
C ARG A 166 -2.12 14.60 18.68
N VAL A 167 -1.06 15.40 18.83
CA VAL A 167 -0.06 15.59 17.77
C VAL A 167 0.96 14.45 17.82
N ILE A 168 1.13 13.75 16.69
CA ILE A 168 2.16 12.72 16.56
C ILE A 168 3.53 13.39 16.45
N GLY A 169 4.40 13.18 17.45
CA GLY A 169 5.70 13.80 17.57
C GLY A 169 6.64 13.49 16.39
N LYS A 170 7.52 14.44 16.02
CA LYS A 170 8.41 14.33 14.85
C LYS A 170 9.30 13.08 14.86
N ASN A 171 9.72 12.63 16.04
CA ASN A 171 10.66 11.52 16.20
C ASN A 171 10.00 10.18 16.57
N SER A 172 8.67 10.13 16.72
CA SER A 172 7.96 8.92 17.14
C SER A 172 7.81 7.90 16.03
N ILE A 173 7.78 8.35 14.76
CA ILE A 173 7.68 7.51 13.57
C ILE A 173 8.58 8.05 12.45
N ARG A 174 8.85 7.19 11.44
CA ARG A 174 9.64 7.53 10.26
C ARG A 174 8.82 8.12 9.11
N SER A 175 7.51 7.93 9.14
CA SER A 175 6.58 8.49 8.15
C SER A 175 6.44 10.00 8.34
N ALA A 176 6.42 10.75 7.25
CA ALA A 176 6.30 12.21 7.30
C ALA A 176 4.88 12.66 7.67
N ARG A 177 3.87 11.92 7.26
CA ARG A 177 2.45 12.18 7.51
C ARG A 177 1.80 10.97 8.14
N ALA A 178 0.83 11.22 9.02
CA ALA A 178 0.10 10.14 9.68
C ALA A 178 -1.26 10.61 10.21
N VAL A 179 -2.21 9.68 10.27
CA VAL A 179 -3.49 9.84 10.95
C VAL A 179 -3.87 8.55 11.67
N MET A 180 -4.42 8.70 12.88
CA MET A 180 -5.07 7.65 13.66
C MET A 180 -6.53 8.01 13.83
N VAL A 181 -7.42 7.11 13.46
CA VAL A 181 -8.88 7.27 13.53
C VAL A 181 -9.45 6.19 14.43
N ASP A 182 -10.21 6.60 15.43
CA ASP A 182 -11.11 5.72 16.17
C ASP A 182 -12.43 5.63 15.39
N LEU A 183 -12.74 4.44 14.88
CA LEU A 183 -13.96 4.21 14.11
C LEU A 183 -15.21 4.09 14.97
N SER A 184 -15.06 3.79 16.26
CA SER A 184 -16.18 3.72 17.21
C SER A 184 -16.65 5.12 17.60
N ALA A 185 -15.69 6.02 17.82
CA ALA A 185 -15.98 7.45 18.05
C ALA A 185 -16.28 8.20 16.73
N GLY A 186 -15.75 7.71 15.60
CA GLY A 186 -15.84 8.39 14.31
C GLY A 186 -14.93 9.61 14.20
N GLU A 187 -13.80 9.64 14.92
CA GLU A 187 -12.96 10.82 15.08
C GLU A 187 -11.47 10.51 14.89
N VAL A 188 -10.71 11.55 14.50
CA VAL A 188 -9.24 11.52 14.47
C VAL A 188 -8.70 11.72 15.90
N VAL A 189 -8.06 10.70 16.45
CA VAL A 189 -7.49 10.72 17.82
C VAL A 189 -6.03 11.16 17.85
N ALA A 190 -5.30 11.01 16.74
CA ALA A 190 -3.93 11.53 16.63
C ALA A 190 -3.55 11.81 15.18
N SER A 191 -2.72 12.82 14.96
CA SER A 191 -2.35 13.17 13.59
C SER A 191 -0.98 13.86 13.49
N ARG A 192 -0.42 13.78 12.28
CA ARG A 192 0.71 14.60 11.81
C ARG A 192 0.49 14.91 10.34
N LEU A 193 0.33 16.21 10.00
CA LEU A 193 0.19 16.66 8.62
C LEU A 193 -0.85 15.82 7.85
N ALA A 194 -1.96 15.45 8.53
CA ALA A 194 -2.93 14.47 8.02
C ALA A 194 -3.70 14.97 6.79
N ASP A 195 -3.83 16.29 6.63
CA ASP A 195 -4.53 16.94 5.53
C ASP A 195 -3.59 17.47 4.44
N GLU A 196 -2.28 17.30 4.60
CA GLU A 196 -1.34 17.65 3.55
C GLU A 196 -1.40 16.69 2.37
N LYS A 197 -1.28 17.27 1.16
CA LYS A 197 -1.22 16.52 -0.10
C LYS A 197 -0.13 15.45 -0.03
N MET A 198 -0.48 14.23 -0.41
CA MET A 198 0.45 13.14 -0.59
C MET A 198 0.09 12.32 -1.84
N TYR A 199 1.04 11.55 -2.35
CA TYR A 199 0.81 10.61 -3.43
C TYR A 199 0.46 9.25 -2.83
N PRO A 200 -0.79 8.72 -3.05
CA PRO A 200 -1.27 7.51 -2.39
C PRO A 200 -0.61 6.24 -2.92
N ALA A 201 0.06 6.32 -4.08
CA ALA A 201 0.62 5.14 -4.74
C ALA A 201 -0.42 4.01 -4.81
N SER A 202 -0.01 2.76 -4.61
CA SER A 202 -0.94 1.62 -4.66
C SER A 202 -2.02 1.59 -3.58
N MET A 203 -2.07 2.52 -2.61
CA MET A 203 -3.27 2.67 -1.77
C MET A 203 -4.48 3.11 -2.59
N THR A 204 -4.29 3.75 -3.76
CA THR A 204 -5.30 4.03 -4.79
C THR A 204 -6.18 2.81 -5.07
N LYS A 205 -5.61 1.60 -5.06
CA LYS A 205 -6.34 0.36 -5.34
C LYS A 205 -7.45 0.03 -4.34
N ILE A 206 -7.49 0.69 -3.18
CA ILE A 206 -8.65 0.59 -2.27
C ILE A 206 -9.87 1.25 -2.94
N MET A 207 -9.72 2.44 -3.53
CA MET A 207 -10.80 3.09 -4.28
C MET A 207 -11.15 2.27 -5.54
N THR A 208 -10.16 1.71 -6.23
CA THR A 208 -10.41 0.80 -7.36
C THR A 208 -11.28 -0.39 -6.96
N LEU A 209 -10.97 -1.01 -5.81
CA LEU A 209 -11.77 -2.10 -5.26
C LEU A 209 -13.21 -1.67 -4.95
N ILE A 210 -13.39 -0.53 -4.27
CA ILE A 210 -14.72 0.04 -3.95
C ILE A 210 -15.53 0.24 -5.24
N VAL A 211 -14.97 0.97 -6.20
CA VAL A 211 -15.67 1.32 -7.45
C VAL A 211 -15.97 0.07 -8.27
N ALA A 212 -15.03 -0.89 -8.34
CA ALA A 212 -15.27 -2.14 -9.02
C ALA A 212 -16.44 -2.90 -8.38
N VAL A 213 -16.42 -3.07 -7.06
CA VAL A 213 -17.49 -3.81 -6.33
C VAL A 213 -18.86 -3.11 -6.44
N GLU A 214 -18.89 -1.79 -6.36
CA GLU A 214 -20.14 -1.03 -6.50
C GLU A 214 -20.76 -1.07 -7.90
N ASN A 215 -19.96 -1.34 -8.91
CA ASN A 215 -20.42 -1.40 -10.31
C ASN A 215 -20.49 -2.84 -10.87
N LEU A 216 -20.29 -3.87 -10.02
CA LEU A 216 -20.64 -5.24 -10.38
C LEU A 216 -22.17 -5.38 -10.35
N SER A 217 -22.78 -5.74 -11.49
CA SER A 217 -24.24 -6.00 -11.54
C SER A 217 -24.57 -7.39 -11.01
N GLU A 218 -25.83 -7.63 -10.58
CA GLU A 218 -26.30 -8.98 -10.20
C GLU A 218 -26.14 -9.99 -11.34
N SER A 219 -26.23 -9.53 -12.59
CA SER A 219 -26.04 -10.34 -13.78
C SER A 219 -24.55 -10.61 -14.09
N VAL A 220 -23.64 -9.86 -13.48
CA VAL A 220 -22.20 -10.06 -13.66
C VAL A 220 -21.67 -10.91 -12.52
N SER A 221 -21.63 -12.19 -12.77
CA SER A 221 -21.06 -13.16 -11.84
C SER A 221 -19.59 -12.82 -11.55
N LEU A 222 -19.18 -12.89 -10.28
CA LEU A 222 -17.78 -12.89 -9.89
C LEU A 222 -16.96 -13.98 -10.62
N SER A 223 -17.64 -14.98 -11.16
CA SER A 223 -17.06 -16.06 -11.99
C SER A 223 -16.87 -15.67 -13.47
N TYR A 224 -17.35 -14.50 -13.92
CA TYR A 224 -17.10 -14.04 -15.29
C TYR A 224 -15.60 -13.96 -15.56
N LYS A 225 -15.20 -14.40 -16.75
CA LYS A 225 -13.78 -14.50 -17.10
C LYS A 225 -13.35 -13.32 -17.96
N VAL A 226 -12.31 -12.63 -17.52
CA VAL A 226 -11.66 -11.52 -18.21
C VAL A 226 -10.31 -11.99 -18.73
N THR A 227 -10.02 -11.69 -19.99
CA THR A 227 -8.72 -12.00 -20.60
C THR A 227 -7.81 -10.78 -20.53
N VAL A 228 -6.58 -10.98 -20.05
CA VAL A 228 -5.55 -9.94 -20.04
C VAL A 228 -5.22 -9.53 -21.46
N SER A 229 -5.48 -8.27 -21.79
CA SER A 229 -5.23 -7.71 -23.11
C SER A 229 -3.73 -7.40 -23.31
N SER A 230 -3.26 -7.55 -24.56
CA SER A 230 -1.88 -7.17 -24.92
C SER A 230 -1.60 -5.70 -24.67
N ALA A 231 -2.60 -4.83 -24.80
CA ALA A 231 -2.49 -3.40 -24.57
C ALA A 231 -2.21 -3.08 -23.08
N VAL A 232 -3.01 -3.62 -22.16
CA VAL A 232 -2.82 -3.44 -20.70
C VAL A 232 -1.52 -4.08 -20.26
N TYR A 233 -1.24 -5.31 -20.67
CA TYR A 233 0.01 -6.00 -20.38
C TYR A 233 1.22 -5.15 -20.79
N GLY A 234 1.26 -4.65 -22.03
CA GLY A 234 2.35 -3.83 -22.54
C GLY A 234 2.50 -2.51 -21.79
N ALA A 235 1.39 -1.81 -21.52
CA ALA A 235 1.38 -0.55 -20.79
C ALA A 235 1.89 -0.72 -19.34
N MET A 236 1.41 -1.72 -18.62
CA MET A 236 1.80 -1.97 -17.23
C MET A 236 3.24 -2.46 -17.10
N ARG A 237 3.72 -3.26 -18.05
CA ARG A 237 5.14 -3.66 -18.13
C ARG A 237 6.05 -2.45 -18.36
N LEU A 238 5.69 -1.58 -19.29
CA LEU A 238 6.45 -0.36 -19.57
C LEU A 238 6.48 0.60 -18.37
N ALA A 239 5.36 0.71 -17.66
CA ALA A 239 5.26 1.54 -16.47
C ALA A 239 5.93 0.94 -15.22
N GLY A 240 6.49 -0.28 -15.30
CA GLY A 240 7.10 -0.95 -14.15
C GLY A 240 6.10 -1.26 -13.04
N SER A 241 4.84 -1.54 -13.39
CA SER A 241 3.80 -1.86 -12.42
C SER A 241 4.13 -3.14 -11.65
N SER A 242 3.81 -3.15 -10.35
CA SER A 242 3.90 -4.34 -9.51
C SER A 242 2.77 -5.34 -9.82
N GLY A 243 2.99 -6.62 -9.49
CA GLY A 243 1.98 -7.66 -9.62
C GLY A 243 2.55 -9.07 -9.57
N MET A 244 1.71 -10.05 -9.91
CA MET A 244 2.05 -11.48 -9.93
C MET A 244 2.72 -11.94 -11.23
N GLY A 245 2.89 -11.04 -12.20
CA GLY A 245 3.46 -11.39 -13.50
C GLY A 245 2.43 -11.95 -14.47
N LEU A 246 1.18 -11.48 -14.40
CA LEU A 246 0.16 -11.81 -15.40
C LEU A 246 0.66 -11.52 -16.82
N GLU A 247 0.31 -12.36 -17.77
CA GLU A 247 0.70 -12.25 -19.17
C GLU A 247 -0.52 -11.99 -20.08
N ALA A 248 -0.28 -11.39 -21.25
CA ALA A 248 -1.31 -11.22 -22.26
C ALA A 248 -1.88 -12.58 -22.69
N GLY A 249 -3.20 -12.66 -22.86
CA GLY A 249 -3.91 -13.90 -23.19
C GLY A 249 -4.19 -14.81 -21.99
N GLU A 250 -3.83 -14.43 -20.79
CA GLU A 250 -4.26 -15.11 -19.58
C GLU A 250 -5.69 -14.70 -19.21
N GLN A 251 -6.52 -15.67 -18.87
CA GLN A 251 -7.91 -15.46 -18.52
C GLN A 251 -8.17 -15.86 -17.07
N LEU A 252 -8.71 -14.90 -16.30
CA LEU A 252 -9.03 -15.04 -14.88
C LEU A 252 -10.47 -14.60 -14.62
N THR A 253 -11.03 -15.05 -13.51
CA THR A 253 -12.34 -14.56 -13.06
C THR A 253 -12.24 -13.12 -12.54
N VAL A 254 -13.35 -12.38 -12.58
CA VAL A 254 -13.47 -11.05 -11.95
C VAL A 254 -13.10 -11.12 -10.47
N GLU A 255 -13.54 -12.17 -9.77
CA GLU A 255 -13.16 -12.38 -8.37
C GLU A 255 -11.63 -12.49 -8.20
N ALA A 256 -10.97 -13.28 -9.06
CA ALA A 256 -9.51 -13.41 -9.03
C ALA A 256 -8.80 -12.06 -9.27
N LEU A 257 -9.30 -11.25 -10.20
CA LEU A 257 -8.74 -9.91 -10.45
C LEU A 257 -8.91 -8.97 -9.25
N LEU A 258 -10.05 -9.04 -8.53
CA LEU A 258 -10.27 -8.28 -7.29
C LEU A 258 -9.23 -8.68 -6.22
N TYR A 259 -9.01 -9.98 -6.00
CA TYR A 259 -8.02 -10.47 -5.04
C TYR A 259 -6.58 -10.09 -5.44
N LEU A 260 -6.22 -10.25 -6.70
CA LEU A 260 -4.90 -9.84 -7.22
C LEU A 260 -4.65 -8.33 -7.02
N THR A 261 -5.63 -7.50 -7.32
CA THR A 261 -5.59 -6.04 -7.13
C THR A 261 -5.35 -5.66 -5.68
N ALA A 262 -6.09 -6.28 -4.76
CA ALA A 262 -6.04 -5.95 -3.34
C ALA A 262 -4.80 -6.54 -2.64
N LEU A 263 -4.57 -7.86 -2.78
CA LEU A 263 -3.59 -8.59 -1.99
C LEU A 263 -2.15 -8.42 -2.50
N GLN A 264 -1.95 -8.49 -3.82
CA GLN A 264 -0.64 -8.39 -4.45
C GLN A 264 -0.36 -7.03 -5.09
N SER A 265 -1.34 -6.12 -5.02
CA SER A 265 -1.18 -4.81 -5.65
C SER A 265 -0.98 -4.87 -7.16
N ASP A 266 -1.56 -5.88 -7.81
CA ASP A 266 -1.34 -6.15 -9.23
C ASP A 266 -1.94 -5.03 -10.10
N GLY A 267 -1.09 -4.41 -10.93
CA GLY A 267 -1.52 -3.29 -11.77
C GLY A 267 -2.25 -3.77 -13.02
N ILE A 268 -1.88 -4.92 -13.57
CA ILE A 268 -2.57 -5.51 -14.72
C ILE A 268 -4.00 -5.87 -14.32
N ALA A 269 -4.16 -6.54 -13.17
CA ALA A 269 -5.48 -6.88 -12.65
C ALA A 269 -6.34 -5.63 -12.39
N ALA A 270 -5.78 -4.56 -11.80
CA ALA A 270 -6.48 -3.32 -11.57
C ALA A 270 -6.94 -2.63 -12.87
N SER A 271 -6.07 -2.61 -13.89
CA SER A 271 -6.37 -2.04 -15.21
C SER A 271 -7.41 -2.85 -15.96
N GLU A 272 -7.33 -4.18 -15.94
CA GLU A 272 -8.34 -5.03 -16.59
C GLU A 272 -9.69 -4.96 -15.88
N LEU A 273 -9.73 -4.86 -14.54
CA LEU A 273 -10.97 -4.57 -13.81
C LEU A 273 -11.57 -3.24 -14.24
N ALA A 274 -10.76 -2.19 -14.33
CA ALA A 274 -11.23 -0.87 -14.74
C ALA A 274 -11.85 -0.91 -16.14
N ARG A 275 -11.19 -1.55 -17.08
CA ARG A 275 -11.70 -1.75 -18.46
C ARG A 275 -12.97 -2.59 -18.50
N TYR A 276 -12.99 -3.67 -17.74
CA TYR A 276 -14.14 -4.55 -17.66
C TYR A 276 -15.39 -3.82 -17.14
N ILE A 277 -15.24 -3.00 -16.08
CA ILE A 277 -16.33 -2.26 -15.43
C ILE A 277 -16.81 -1.08 -16.28
N ALA A 278 -15.90 -0.32 -16.89
CA ALA A 278 -16.23 0.98 -17.48
C ALA A 278 -15.92 1.07 -19.00
N GLY A 279 -15.43 -0.01 -19.62
CA GLY A 279 -15.00 -0.04 -21.01
C GLY A 279 -13.55 0.40 -21.22
N ASP A 280 -13.11 1.41 -20.48
CA ASP A 280 -11.73 1.93 -20.52
C ASP A 280 -11.31 2.51 -19.14
N GLU A 281 -9.98 2.74 -18.99
CA GLU A 281 -9.45 3.29 -17.73
C GLU A 281 -9.89 4.72 -17.46
N ALA A 282 -10.03 5.56 -18.48
CA ALA A 282 -10.42 6.97 -18.30
C ALA A 282 -11.85 7.09 -17.77
N SER A 283 -12.77 6.28 -18.31
CA SER A 283 -14.15 6.17 -17.83
C SER A 283 -14.19 5.66 -16.39
N PHE A 284 -13.35 4.67 -16.05
CA PHE A 284 -13.25 4.16 -14.69
C PHE A 284 -12.69 5.20 -13.71
N VAL A 285 -11.70 5.96 -14.12
CA VAL A 285 -11.13 7.08 -13.32
C VAL A 285 -12.20 8.15 -13.04
N GLN A 286 -13.10 8.42 -13.98
CA GLN A 286 -14.25 9.30 -13.72
C GLN A 286 -15.18 8.72 -12.64
N LEU A 287 -15.41 7.39 -12.63
CA LEU A 287 -16.15 6.73 -11.54
C LEU A 287 -15.43 6.90 -10.19
N MET A 288 -14.12 6.70 -10.16
CA MET A 288 -13.31 6.90 -8.94
C MET A 288 -13.44 8.34 -8.41
N ASN A 289 -13.32 9.34 -9.27
CA ASN A 289 -13.41 10.75 -8.88
C ASN A 289 -14.84 11.15 -8.48
N ARG A 290 -15.88 10.63 -9.16
CA ARG A 290 -17.26 10.79 -8.71
C ARG A 290 -17.48 10.19 -7.33
N LYS A 291 -16.91 9.01 -7.07
CA LYS A 291 -16.99 8.36 -5.75
C LYS A 291 -16.30 9.18 -4.68
N ALA A 292 -15.08 9.67 -4.93
CA ALA A 292 -14.37 10.56 -4.03
C ALA A 292 -15.18 11.81 -3.68
N SER A 293 -15.78 12.46 -4.68
CA SER A 293 -16.66 13.61 -4.49
C SER A 293 -17.92 13.26 -3.67
N ALA A 294 -18.57 12.12 -3.96
CA ALA A 294 -19.75 11.66 -3.21
C ALA A 294 -19.43 11.33 -1.74
N MET A 295 -18.20 10.93 -1.45
CA MET A 295 -17.69 10.71 -0.10
C MET A 295 -17.24 12.01 0.60
N GLY A 296 -17.25 13.16 -0.08
CA GLY A 296 -16.81 14.44 0.46
C GLY A 296 -15.29 14.62 0.51
N LEU A 297 -14.51 13.85 -0.25
CA LEU A 297 -13.04 13.85 -0.24
C LEU A 297 -12.50 14.96 -1.15
N THR A 298 -12.52 16.20 -0.66
CA THR A 298 -12.16 17.39 -1.45
C THR A 298 -10.68 17.52 -1.78
N ASN A 299 -9.82 16.80 -1.06
CA ASN A 299 -8.36 16.82 -1.25
C ASN A 299 -7.85 15.54 -1.94
N THR A 300 -8.73 14.80 -2.61
CA THR A 300 -8.41 13.55 -3.30
C THR A 300 -8.80 13.63 -4.77
N HIS A 301 -7.88 13.21 -5.63
CA HIS A 301 -8.10 13.04 -7.06
C HIS A 301 -7.31 11.84 -7.57
N PHE A 302 -7.92 11.06 -8.45
CA PHE A 302 -7.33 9.89 -9.07
C PHE A 302 -7.08 10.14 -10.55
N ALA A 303 -5.89 9.77 -11.04
CA ALA A 303 -5.50 9.84 -12.43
C ALA A 303 -5.47 8.47 -13.13
N ASN A 304 -5.38 7.39 -12.35
CA ASN A 304 -5.37 6.01 -12.85
C ASN A 304 -5.87 5.03 -11.77
N PRO A 305 -6.28 3.80 -12.15
CA PRO A 305 -6.79 2.82 -11.19
C PRO A 305 -5.68 2.10 -10.40
N THR A 306 -4.42 2.29 -10.75
CA THR A 306 -3.29 1.51 -10.25
C THR A 306 -2.50 2.20 -9.15
N GLY A 307 -2.56 3.53 -9.09
CA GLY A 307 -1.70 4.35 -8.24
C GLY A 307 -0.27 4.49 -8.78
N LEU A 308 -0.06 4.26 -10.07
CA LEU A 308 1.17 4.66 -10.74
C LEU A 308 1.38 6.16 -10.60
N GLN A 309 2.65 6.57 -10.57
CA GLN A 309 3.01 7.96 -10.33
C GLN A 309 2.41 8.89 -11.40
N ASP A 310 1.62 9.84 -10.95
CA ASP A 310 1.03 10.93 -11.70
C ASP A 310 0.81 12.11 -10.75
N GLU A 311 1.07 13.33 -11.17
CA GLU A 311 0.91 14.52 -10.32
C GLU A 311 -0.57 14.80 -10.00
N ALA A 312 -1.48 14.34 -10.85
CA ALA A 312 -2.91 14.42 -10.66
C ALA A 312 -3.46 13.27 -9.78
N ASN A 313 -2.64 12.28 -9.41
CA ASN A 313 -3.03 11.19 -8.52
C ASN A 313 -2.60 11.51 -7.08
N TYR A 314 -3.44 12.21 -6.34
CA TYR A 314 -3.14 12.67 -4.99
C TYR A 314 -4.28 12.44 -4.00
N SER A 315 -3.96 12.46 -2.71
CA SER A 315 -4.90 12.34 -1.59
C SER A 315 -4.28 12.98 -0.33
N THR A 316 -4.92 12.74 0.81
CA THR A 316 -4.40 13.02 2.16
C THR A 316 -4.45 11.75 3.01
N CYS A 317 -3.72 11.72 4.13
CA CYS A 317 -3.83 10.57 5.05
C CYS A 317 -5.26 10.45 5.61
N ARG A 318 -5.94 11.57 5.90
CA ARG A 318 -7.31 11.57 6.42
C ARG A 318 -8.32 11.08 5.39
N ASP A 319 -8.22 11.52 4.14
CA ASP A 319 -9.08 11.05 3.06
C ASP A 319 -8.86 9.55 2.78
N MET A 320 -7.60 9.06 2.82
CA MET A 320 -7.32 7.64 2.67
C MET A 320 -7.87 6.80 3.83
N ALA A 321 -7.92 7.35 5.05
CA ALA A 321 -8.57 6.68 6.17
C ALA A 321 -10.08 6.56 5.93
N ALA A 322 -10.73 7.59 5.40
CA ALA A 322 -12.14 7.55 5.00
C ALA A 322 -12.39 6.51 3.90
N ILE A 323 -11.52 6.43 2.90
CA ILE A 323 -11.61 5.43 1.83
C ILE A 323 -11.47 4.01 2.38
N LEU A 324 -10.50 3.76 3.26
CA LEU A 324 -10.34 2.43 3.87
C LEU A 324 -11.53 2.09 4.78
N SER A 325 -12.03 3.06 5.58
CA SER A 325 -13.23 2.87 6.41
C SER A 325 -14.43 2.48 5.56
N TYR A 326 -14.63 3.14 4.43
CA TYR A 326 -15.70 2.82 3.49
C TYR A 326 -15.56 1.38 2.97
N ALA A 327 -14.37 1.00 2.50
CA ALA A 327 -14.10 -0.36 2.01
C ALA A 327 -14.37 -1.42 3.09
N MET A 328 -14.00 -1.16 4.34
CA MET A 328 -14.20 -2.09 5.45
C MET A 328 -15.67 -2.26 5.87
N ARG A 329 -16.55 -1.35 5.47
CA ARG A 329 -18.01 -1.48 5.67
C ARG A 329 -18.68 -2.30 4.56
N MET A 330 -18.08 -2.37 3.36
CA MET A 330 -18.57 -3.22 2.27
C MET A 330 -18.16 -4.68 2.51
N SER A 331 -19.13 -5.58 2.55
CA SER A 331 -18.90 -7.00 2.90
C SER A 331 -17.87 -7.68 2.00
N LEU A 332 -17.96 -7.49 0.67
CA LEU A 332 -17.02 -8.08 -0.28
C LEU A 332 -15.63 -7.45 -0.18
N CYS A 333 -15.52 -6.12 -0.09
CA CYS A 333 -14.23 -5.45 0.06
C CYS A 333 -13.53 -5.87 1.35
N ARG A 334 -14.27 -5.90 2.47
CA ARG A 334 -13.74 -6.37 3.76
C ARG A 334 -13.25 -7.82 3.67
N ARG A 335 -14.07 -8.74 3.11
CA ARG A 335 -13.66 -10.14 2.90
C ARG A 335 -12.35 -10.23 2.14
N ILE A 336 -12.22 -9.51 1.03
CA ILE A 336 -11.00 -9.53 0.20
C ILE A 336 -9.81 -8.98 0.97
N LEU A 337 -9.94 -7.80 1.60
CA LEU A 337 -8.83 -7.14 2.29
C LEU A 337 -8.32 -7.91 3.52
N THR A 338 -9.19 -8.71 4.17
CA THR A 338 -8.85 -9.51 5.37
C THR A 338 -8.42 -10.95 5.04
N THR A 339 -8.49 -11.36 3.77
CA THR A 339 -8.10 -12.72 3.35
C THR A 339 -6.58 -12.89 3.38
N ASP A 340 -6.08 -13.97 3.98
CA ASP A 340 -4.65 -14.29 4.05
C ASP A 340 -4.07 -14.69 2.71
N SER A 341 -4.79 -15.50 1.97
CA SER A 341 -4.38 -15.97 0.64
C SER A 341 -5.58 -16.38 -0.22
N TYR A 342 -5.39 -16.35 -1.52
CA TYR A 342 -6.40 -16.75 -2.51
C TYR A 342 -5.75 -17.55 -3.65
N ASN A 343 -6.42 -18.59 -4.12
CA ASN A 343 -5.99 -19.40 -5.25
C ASN A 343 -6.68 -18.91 -6.53
N ALA A 344 -5.96 -18.15 -7.33
CA ALA A 344 -6.48 -17.61 -8.59
C ALA A 344 -6.21 -18.58 -9.76
N THR A 345 -7.23 -19.30 -10.19
CA THR A 345 -7.11 -20.16 -11.39
C THR A 345 -7.05 -19.28 -12.64
N CYS A 346 -6.05 -19.52 -13.46
CA CYS A 346 -5.77 -18.85 -14.70
C CYS A 346 -5.80 -19.85 -15.85
N THR A 347 -6.31 -19.46 -17.01
CA THR A 347 -6.29 -20.27 -18.24
C THR A 347 -5.62 -19.48 -19.36
N LYS A 348 -4.62 -20.04 -20.02
CA LYS A 348 -4.03 -19.43 -21.22
C LYS A 348 -4.99 -19.58 -22.40
N THR A 349 -5.34 -18.49 -23.07
CA THR A 349 -6.27 -18.48 -24.20
C THR A 349 -5.57 -18.43 -25.55
N THR A 350 -4.28 -18.08 -25.56
CA THR A 350 -3.49 -17.90 -26.78
C THR A 350 -2.15 -18.62 -26.70
N GLY A 351 -1.51 -18.79 -27.87
CA GLY A 351 -0.18 -19.38 -27.93
C GLY A 351 -0.21 -20.93 -27.97
N ARG A 352 0.98 -21.50 -27.77
CA ARG A 352 1.19 -22.95 -27.83
C ARG A 352 0.47 -23.70 -26.70
N ASP A 353 0.28 -23.01 -25.57
CA ASP A 353 -0.33 -23.55 -24.35
C ASP A 353 -1.79 -23.13 -24.18
N ALA A 354 -2.47 -22.75 -25.29
CA ALA A 354 -3.90 -22.38 -25.23
C ALA A 354 -4.73 -23.57 -24.67
N GLY A 355 -5.59 -23.24 -23.67
CA GLY A 355 -6.38 -24.24 -22.94
C GLY A 355 -5.70 -24.75 -21.65
N TYR A 356 -4.39 -24.51 -21.47
CA TYR A 356 -3.71 -24.89 -20.23
C TYR A 356 -4.15 -23.99 -19.07
N SER A 357 -4.54 -24.64 -17.96
CA SER A 357 -4.93 -23.95 -16.73
C SER A 357 -3.93 -24.21 -15.62
N PHE A 358 -3.66 -23.17 -14.82
CA PHE A 358 -2.78 -23.22 -13.66
C PHE A 358 -3.30 -22.28 -12.58
N THR A 359 -2.68 -22.26 -11.41
CA THR A 359 -3.13 -21.47 -10.27
C THR A 359 -2.03 -20.55 -9.76
N TYR A 360 -2.32 -19.27 -9.65
CA TYR A 360 -1.52 -18.33 -8.90
C TYR A 360 -1.88 -18.44 -7.41
N TYR A 361 -0.90 -18.68 -6.54
CA TYR A 361 -1.07 -18.55 -5.10
C TYR A 361 -0.87 -17.08 -4.69
N VAL A 362 -1.96 -16.43 -4.36
CA VAL A 362 -2.03 -14.99 -4.08
C VAL A 362 -2.02 -14.78 -2.57
N SER A 363 -0.85 -14.55 -1.96
CA SER A 363 -0.73 -14.22 -0.54
C SER A 363 -1.11 -12.76 -0.28
N ASN A 364 -1.57 -12.43 0.92
CA ASN A 364 -1.79 -11.04 1.32
C ASN A 364 -0.45 -10.39 1.68
N LYS A 365 0.02 -9.50 0.80
CA LYS A 365 1.30 -8.82 0.97
C LYS A 365 1.40 -8.06 2.30
N PHE A 366 0.32 -7.42 2.73
CA PHE A 366 0.30 -6.69 4.00
C PHE A 366 0.49 -7.64 5.19
N LEU A 367 -0.30 -8.73 5.26
CA LEU A 367 -0.23 -9.71 6.35
C LEU A 367 1.13 -10.44 6.34
N THR A 368 1.68 -10.73 5.16
CA THR A 368 3.03 -11.29 5.04
C THR A 368 4.09 -10.34 5.61
N LEU A 369 4.03 -9.05 5.29
CA LEU A 369 4.94 -8.05 5.83
C LEU A 369 4.75 -7.88 7.35
N LEU A 370 3.51 -7.92 7.83
CA LEU A 370 3.20 -7.85 9.27
C LEU A 370 3.82 -9.02 10.04
N SER A 371 3.79 -10.23 9.48
CA SER A 371 4.40 -11.41 10.09
C SER A 371 5.95 -11.35 10.13
N GLN A 372 6.57 -10.55 9.26
CA GLN A 372 8.03 -10.35 9.18
C GLN A 372 8.52 -9.19 10.05
N ALA A 373 7.61 -8.37 10.59
CA ALA A 373 8.02 -7.21 11.38
C ALA A 373 8.55 -7.63 12.76
N ASP A 374 9.74 -7.16 13.09
CA ASP A 374 10.46 -7.47 14.35
C ASP A 374 9.79 -6.90 15.60
N LYS A 375 8.98 -5.84 15.48
CA LYS A 375 8.17 -5.29 16.58
C LYS A 375 6.86 -6.04 16.82
N GLY A 376 6.57 -7.07 16.01
CA GLY A 376 5.39 -7.89 16.20
C GLY A 376 4.08 -7.16 15.88
N LYS A 377 3.06 -7.44 16.69
CA LYS A 377 1.71 -6.89 16.58
C LYS A 377 1.51 -5.80 17.64
N PRO A 378 0.51 -4.91 17.50
CA PRO A 378 0.07 -4.05 18.59
C PRO A 378 -0.32 -4.88 19.83
N ASP A 379 -0.13 -4.31 21.01
CA ASP A 379 -0.29 -5.03 22.29
C ASP A 379 -1.75 -5.46 22.54
N SER A 380 -2.71 -4.58 22.18
CA SER A 380 -4.14 -4.77 22.45
C SER A 380 -5.00 -4.98 21.20
N LEU A 381 -4.43 -4.82 20.00
CA LEU A 381 -5.17 -4.86 18.75
C LEU A 381 -4.64 -5.93 17.78
N THR A 382 -5.52 -6.42 16.92
CA THR A 382 -5.15 -7.26 15.79
C THR A 382 -5.29 -6.47 14.49
N MET A 383 -4.18 -6.27 13.77
CA MET A 383 -4.19 -5.69 12.43
C MET A 383 -4.66 -6.75 11.44
N THR A 384 -5.86 -6.58 10.87
CA THR A 384 -6.52 -7.59 10.04
C THR A 384 -6.56 -7.26 8.56
N ALA A 385 -6.42 -5.98 8.19
CA ALA A 385 -6.40 -5.54 6.80
C ALA A 385 -5.42 -4.40 6.60
N GLY A 386 -4.89 -4.28 5.39
CA GLY A 386 -4.04 -3.15 5.02
C GLY A 386 -3.68 -3.13 3.55
N LYS A 387 -3.27 -1.94 3.08
CA LYS A 387 -2.80 -1.73 1.72
C LYS A 387 -1.53 -0.92 1.71
N THR A 388 -0.47 -1.51 1.18
CA THR A 388 0.83 -0.86 0.98
C THR A 388 0.85 -0.01 -0.29
N GLY A 389 1.68 1.03 -0.31
CA GLY A 389 1.91 1.88 -1.49
C GLY A 389 3.37 2.32 -1.60
N TYR A 390 3.88 2.35 -2.83
CA TYR A 390 5.16 2.94 -3.20
C TYR A 390 5.14 3.26 -4.70
N ALA A 391 5.43 4.48 -5.08
CA ALA A 391 5.55 4.92 -6.46
C ALA A 391 6.74 5.87 -6.62
N GLY A 392 7.92 5.38 -6.24
CA GLY A 392 9.16 6.15 -6.30
C GLY A 392 9.34 7.14 -5.14
N ASN A 393 10.35 8.01 -5.27
CA ASN A 393 10.77 8.90 -4.18
C ASN A 393 9.71 9.93 -3.76
N ASN A 394 8.81 10.31 -4.66
CA ASN A 394 7.76 11.31 -4.38
C ASN A 394 6.68 10.78 -3.43
N SER A 395 6.34 9.49 -3.51
CA SER A 395 5.37 8.88 -2.60
C SER A 395 6.01 8.36 -1.31
N GLY A 396 7.31 8.02 -1.35
CA GLY A 396 7.94 7.21 -0.32
C GLY A 396 7.18 5.90 -0.10
N PHE A 397 7.37 5.26 1.04
CA PHE A 397 6.56 4.11 1.44
C PHE A 397 5.31 4.60 2.17
N CYS A 398 4.16 4.04 1.81
CA CYS A 398 2.86 4.39 2.36
C CYS A 398 2.15 3.12 2.85
N LEU A 399 1.30 3.27 3.85
CA LEU A 399 0.46 2.20 4.37
C LEU A 399 -0.87 2.77 4.87
N ALA A 400 -1.95 2.08 4.56
CA ALA A 400 -3.24 2.20 5.24
C ALA A 400 -3.56 0.86 5.89
N SER A 401 -3.88 0.82 7.18
CA SER A 401 -4.22 -0.40 7.90
C SER A 401 -5.44 -0.24 8.78
N TYR A 402 -6.11 -1.35 9.03
CA TYR A 402 -7.26 -1.51 9.91
C TYR A 402 -6.90 -2.49 11.01
N ALA A 403 -7.21 -2.15 12.23
CA ALA A 403 -7.00 -2.99 13.39
C ALA A 403 -8.24 -3.01 14.28
N VAL A 404 -8.44 -4.13 14.99
CA VAL A 404 -9.59 -4.35 15.87
C VAL A 404 -9.13 -4.93 17.19
N GLY A 405 -9.70 -4.43 18.30
CA GLY A 405 -9.51 -4.92 19.64
C GLY A 405 -10.38 -6.13 19.95
N ALA A 406 -10.06 -6.83 21.02
CA ALA A 406 -10.87 -7.96 21.52
C ALA A 406 -12.28 -7.53 21.95
N ASP A 407 -12.45 -6.26 22.29
CA ASP A 407 -13.73 -5.62 22.65
C ASP A 407 -14.56 -5.17 21.43
N GLY A 408 -14.02 -5.35 20.22
CA GLY A 408 -14.64 -4.94 18.95
C GLY A 408 -14.39 -3.49 18.56
N HIS A 409 -13.68 -2.68 19.37
CA HIS A 409 -13.23 -1.35 18.96
C HIS A 409 -12.30 -1.45 17.77
N ALA A 410 -12.54 -0.61 16.78
CA ALA A 410 -11.79 -0.64 15.53
C ALA A 410 -11.13 0.70 15.23
N TYR A 411 -9.93 0.62 14.67
CA TYR A 411 -9.10 1.77 14.37
C TYR A 411 -8.55 1.69 12.94
N ILE A 412 -8.31 2.85 12.36
CA ILE A 412 -7.56 2.98 11.10
C ILE A 412 -6.33 3.83 11.34
N CYS A 413 -5.21 3.36 10.82
CA CYS A 413 -3.98 4.12 10.73
C CYS A 413 -3.60 4.30 9.24
N VAL A 414 -3.24 5.52 8.86
CA VAL A 414 -2.66 5.80 7.53
C VAL A 414 -1.38 6.59 7.70
N THR A 415 -0.32 6.14 7.02
CA THR A 415 0.97 6.84 6.97
C THR A 415 1.46 7.02 5.55
N SER A 416 2.22 8.07 5.30
CA SER A 416 2.84 8.30 4.00
C SER A 416 4.23 8.91 4.12
N GLN A 417 5.01 8.78 3.03
CA GLN A 417 6.40 9.23 2.92
C GLN A 417 7.28 8.70 4.07
N ALA A 418 7.14 7.42 4.39
CA ALA A 418 8.09 6.77 5.27
C ALA A 418 9.45 6.68 4.60
N THR A 419 10.50 7.03 5.36
CA THR A 419 11.89 6.97 4.93
C THR A 419 12.64 5.93 5.75
N GLY A 420 13.46 5.10 5.10
CA GLY A 420 14.26 4.07 5.76
C GLY A 420 14.71 3.01 4.79
N SER A 421 15.77 2.27 5.16
CA SER A 421 16.34 1.18 4.37
C SER A 421 15.42 -0.04 4.27
N ASP A 422 14.51 -0.19 5.24
CA ASP A 422 13.69 -1.41 5.40
C ASP A 422 12.37 -1.35 4.63
N GLY A 423 12.17 -0.30 3.83
CA GLY A 423 11.02 -0.21 2.94
C GLY A 423 9.68 -0.27 3.67
N TYR A 424 8.81 -1.20 3.27
CA TYR A 424 7.48 -1.38 3.86
C TYR A 424 7.49 -1.76 5.34
N LEU A 425 8.53 -2.46 5.83
CA LEU A 425 8.65 -2.82 7.24
C LEU A 425 8.75 -1.58 8.13
N THR A 426 9.30 -0.47 7.62
CA THR A 426 9.29 0.82 8.31
C THR A 426 7.85 1.29 8.57
N CYS A 427 6.97 1.22 7.57
CA CYS A 427 5.55 1.59 7.74
C CYS A 427 4.85 0.67 8.75
N ILE A 428 5.11 -0.64 8.71
CA ILE A 428 4.52 -1.59 9.68
C ILE A 428 4.92 -1.21 11.11
N ARG A 429 6.21 -0.94 11.35
CA ARG A 429 6.71 -0.53 12.69
C ARG A 429 6.10 0.80 13.14
N ASP A 430 5.94 1.75 12.23
CA ASP A 430 5.28 3.01 12.51
C ASP A 430 3.82 2.77 12.95
N HIS A 431 3.07 1.92 12.22
CA HIS A 431 1.68 1.59 12.55
C HIS A 431 1.56 0.88 13.89
N VAL A 432 2.41 -0.13 14.18
CA VAL A 432 2.43 -0.80 15.50
C VAL A 432 2.69 0.21 16.62
N SER A 433 3.66 1.12 16.41
CA SER A 433 3.98 2.16 17.39
C SER A 433 2.82 3.14 17.61
N LEU A 434 2.10 3.51 16.54
CA LEU A 434 0.95 4.41 16.62
C LEU A 434 -0.24 3.74 17.30
N TYR A 435 -0.55 2.50 16.95
CA TYR A 435 -1.61 1.74 17.63
C TYR A 435 -1.31 1.63 19.12
N ASN A 436 -0.10 1.24 19.54
CA ASN A 436 0.26 1.14 20.95
C ASN A 436 0.24 2.49 21.69
N ALA A 437 0.47 3.60 21.01
CA ALA A 437 0.52 4.91 21.66
C ALA A 437 -0.85 5.60 21.79
N TYR A 438 -1.81 5.26 20.94
CA TYR A 438 -3.03 6.06 20.77
C TYR A 438 -4.35 5.27 20.88
N THR A 439 -4.31 3.98 21.24
CA THR A 439 -5.51 3.14 21.37
C THR A 439 -5.70 2.57 22.81
N ASN A 440 -4.98 3.13 23.77
CA ASN A 440 -5.12 2.78 25.21
C ASN A 440 -5.95 3.82 25.94
#